data_11c1e4c3a577ccb784c57223d38b8aef
#
_entry.id   11c1e4c3a577ccb784c57223d38b8aef
#
_cell.length_a   1.000
_cell.length_b   1.000
_cell.length_c   1.000
_cell.angle_alpha   90.00
_cell.angle_beta   90.00
_cell.angle_gamma   90.00
#
_symmetry.space_group_name_H-M   'P 1'
#
loop_
_entity.id
_entity.type
_entity.pdbx_description
1 polymer ?
#
loop_
_entity_poly.entity_id
_entity_poly.type
_entity_poly.pdbx_seq_one_letter_code
_entity_poly.pdbx_strand_id
1 'polypeptide(L)'
;MLKTLVAIFLSVLVNVAEAQQRIVMPPRLKAGDTIAVISPSSSPDSLTVAKGCAALQEWGFVPVVGPHALDDYHGFAGEADDRAADLLWALRDSTIRAIMCSRGGDGAVQVLRRVPLSEFSAHPKWIIGFSDVTALHSAAVSAGVMSIHGSMCDGIAAKGEREAVNATIRRLLLGELPSYLASAHPLDQQGEATGILVGGNFSVFCGLAGSEYDFLNRADEGLILFIEDTHESMSKVDRMLHQLEIRGVLAKLKGIIVGHFSKYKSPENGFADMYDMLHEYLQHYDIPVCYDFPIGHHSQYN
;
A
#
# COMPACT_ATOMS: atom_id res chain seq x y z
N MET A 1 10.30 45.22 57.99
CA MET A 1 10.05 43.80 57.95
C MET A 1 9.51 43.43 56.54
N LEU A 2 10.41 42.97 55.69
CA LEU A 2 10.11 42.62 54.31
C LEU A 2 9.79 41.12 54.25
N LYS A 3 8.54 40.78 53.89
CA LYS A 3 8.15 39.37 53.71
C LYS A 3 8.47 38.94 52.30
N THR A 4 9.48 38.08 52.15
CA THR A 4 9.85 37.44 50.91
C THR A 4 8.83 36.36 50.57
N LEU A 5 8.12 36.53 49.47
CA LEU A 5 7.24 35.52 48.89
C LEU A 5 8.10 34.57 48.03
N VAL A 6 8.23 33.32 48.45
CA VAL A 6 8.86 32.27 47.62
C VAL A 6 7.76 31.63 46.78
N ALA A 7 7.77 31.89 45.49
CA ALA A 7 6.94 31.22 44.52
C ALA A 7 7.60 29.91 44.09
N ILE A 8 7.02 28.77 44.46
CA ILE A 8 7.47 27.46 44.02
C ILE A 8 6.79 27.21 42.65
N PHE A 9 7.57 27.30 41.55
CA PHE A 9 7.12 26.81 40.26
C PHE A 9 7.28 25.29 40.22
N LEU A 10 6.16 24.58 40.33
CA LEU A 10 6.10 23.13 40.05
C LEU A 10 5.99 22.94 38.53
N SER A 11 7.12 22.75 37.86
CA SER A 11 7.14 22.34 36.46
C SER A 11 6.80 20.85 36.39
N VAL A 12 5.55 20.53 36.09
CA VAL A 12 5.17 19.17 35.70
C VAL A 12 5.68 18.94 34.29
N LEU A 13 6.84 18.32 34.18
CA LEU A 13 7.31 17.71 32.93
C LEU A 13 6.40 16.52 32.65
N VAL A 14 5.35 16.73 31.88
CA VAL A 14 4.62 15.65 31.23
C VAL A 14 5.55 15.14 30.14
N ASN A 15 6.32 14.09 30.44
CA ASN A 15 6.93 13.26 29.43
C ASN A 15 5.79 12.53 28.70
N VAL A 16 5.26 13.16 27.65
CA VAL A 16 4.53 12.46 26.61
C VAL A 16 5.62 11.73 25.81
N ALA A 17 5.99 10.56 26.30
CA ALA A 17 6.60 9.57 25.41
C ALA A 17 5.46 9.21 24.43
N GLU A 18 5.45 9.88 23.27
CA GLU A 18 4.70 9.40 22.12
C GLU A 18 5.23 7.99 21.87
N ALA A 19 4.44 7.00 22.27
CA ALA A 19 4.73 5.62 21.94
C ALA A 19 4.62 5.53 20.44
N GLN A 20 5.76 5.60 19.75
CA GLN A 20 5.89 5.40 18.32
C GLN A 20 5.15 4.10 18.02
N GLN A 21 3.98 4.20 17.39
CA GLN A 21 3.10 3.06 17.19
C GLN A 21 3.78 2.12 16.21
N ARG A 22 4.41 1.07 16.74
CA ARG A 22 5.12 0.08 15.94
C ARG A 22 4.16 -0.53 14.94
N ILE A 23 4.56 -0.57 13.67
CA ILE A 23 3.82 -1.30 12.63
C ILE A 23 3.86 -2.79 12.97
N VAL A 24 2.69 -3.37 13.14
CA VAL A 24 2.50 -4.79 13.46
C VAL A 24 2.62 -5.60 12.18
N MET A 25 3.52 -6.55 12.16
CA MET A 25 3.59 -7.57 11.12
C MET A 25 2.55 -8.67 11.44
N PRO A 26 1.57 -8.92 10.56
CA PRO A 26 0.62 -10.01 10.74
C PRO A 26 1.33 -11.35 10.89
N PRO A 27 0.75 -12.32 11.61
CA PRO A 27 1.37 -13.62 11.79
C PRO A 27 1.67 -14.32 10.46
N ARG A 28 2.82 -15.01 10.40
CA ARG A 28 3.14 -15.87 9.25
C ARG A 28 2.10 -16.99 9.08
N LEU A 29 1.84 -17.35 7.85
CA LEU A 29 0.98 -18.45 7.48
C LEU A 29 1.75 -19.79 7.53
N LYS A 30 1.00 -20.88 7.58
CA LYS A 30 1.48 -22.25 7.41
C LYS A 30 0.58 -23.00 6.43
N ALA A 31 1.04 -24.12 5.92
CA ALA A 31 0.22 -24.99 5.06
C ALA A 31 -1.11 -25.33 5.74
N GLY A 32 -2.20 -25.27 4.98
CA GLY A 32 -3.57 -25.46 5.45
C GLY A 32 -4.25 -24.22 6.02
N ASP A 33 -3.55 -23.09 6.18
CA ASP A 33 -4.18 -21.84 6.62
C ASP A 33 -5.14 -21.31 5.56
N THR A 34 -6.23 -20.71 6.03
CA THR A 34 -7.29 -20.18 5.18
C THR A 34 -6.96 -18.76 4.71
N ILE A 35 -7.14 -18.51 3.41
CA ILE A 35 -7.04 -17.21 2.78
C ILE A 35 -8.42 -16.82 2.23
N ALA A 36 -8.98 -15.70 2.68
CA ALA A 36 -10.18 -15.13 2.07
C ALA A 36 -9.83 -14.49 0.73
N VAL A 37 -10.66 -14.73 -0.29
CA VAL A 37 -10.58 -14.03 -1.58
C VAL A 37 -11.77 -13.09 -1.66
N ILE A 38 -11.51 -11.78 -1.65
CA ILE A 38 -12.53 -10.73 -1.70
C ILE A 38 -12.32 -9.80 -2.89
N SER A 39 -13.34 -9.05 -3.27
CA SER A 39 -13.27 -8.08 -4.36
C SER A 39 -13.64 -6.69 -3.86
N PRO A 40 -12.70 -5.90 -3.30
CA PRO A 40 -13.03 -4.59 -2.73
C PRO A 40 -13.29 -3.50 -3.78
N SER A 41 -12.96 -3.78 -5.03
CA SER A 41 -12.91 -2.83 -6.15
C SER A 41 -13.90 -3.24 -7.26
N SER A 42 -13.41 -3.31 -8.49
CA SER A 42 -14.23 -3.71 -9.65
C SER A 42 -14.58 -5.20 -9.63
N SER A 43 -15.70 -5.54 -10.28
CA SER A 43 -16.18 -6.92 -10.46
C SER A 43 -15.13 -7.76 -11.22
N PRO A 44 -14.68 -8.90 -10.69
CA PRO A 44 -13.76 -9.80 -11.37
C PRO A 44 -14.49 -10.75 -12.33
N ASP A 45 -13.78 -11.27 -13.29
CA ASP A 45 -14.22 -12.48 -13.99
C ASP A 45 -14.10 -13.69 -13.06
N SER A 46 -15.14 -14.52 -13.01
CA SER A 46 -15.22 -15.69 -12.13
C SER A 46 -14.13 -16.73 -12.43
N LEU A 47 -13.73 -16.88 -13.69
CA LEU A 47 -12.63 -17.78 -14.07
C LEU A 47 -11.29 -17.28 -13.52
N THR A 48 -11.08 -15.98 -13.50
CA THR A 48 -9.87 -15.36 -12.89
C THR A 48 -9.81 -15.67 -11.41
N VAL A 49 -10.92 -15.51 -10.68
CA VAL A 49 -10.98 -15.85 -9.25
C VAL A 49 -10.74 -17.36 -9.04
N ALA A 50 -11.35 -18.22 -9.85
CA ALA A 50 -11.15 -19.66 -9.76
C ALA A 50 -9.68 -20.07 -10.00
N LYS A 51 -9.00 -19.45 -10.97
CA LYS A 51 -7.57 -19.67 -11.22
C LYS A 51 -6.71 -19.18 -10.07
N GLY A 52 -7.03 -18.02 -9.49
CA GLY A 52 -6.35 -17.50 -8.30
C GLY A 52 -6.49 -18.44 -7.10
N CYS A 53 -7.70 -18.96 -6.86
CA CYS A 53 -7.94 -19.97 -5.82
C CYS A 53 -7.11 -21.25 -6.07
N ALA A 54 -7.04 -21.73 -7.30
CA ALA A 54 -6.22 -22.89 -7.65
C ALA A 54 -4.72 -22.64 -7.36
N ALA A 55 -4.22 -21.45 -7.69
CA ALA A 55 -2.83 -21.08 -7.37
C ALA A 55 -2.57 -21.04 -5.86
N LEU A 56 -3.49 -20.50 -5.06
CA LEU A 56 -3.38 -20.52 -3.60
C LEU A 56 -3.39 -21.95 -3.05
N GLN A 57 -4.18 -22.85 -3.63
CA GLN A 57 -4.16 -24.29 -3.28
C GLN A 57 -2.83 -24.95 -3.65
N GLU A 58 -2.26 -24.64 -4.82
CA GLU A 58 -0.92 -25.10 -5.20
C GLU A 58 0.16 -24.59 -4.22
N TRP A 59 -0.03 -23.42 -3.61
CA TRP A 59 0.84 -22.90 -2.55
C TRP A 59 0.67 -23.59 -1.20
N GLY A 60 -0.37 -24.42 -1.06
CA GLY A 60 -0.70 -25.17 0.15
C GLY A 60 -1.68 -24.49 1.10
N PHE A 61 -2.39 -23.44 0.64
CA PHE A 61 -3.40 -22.73 1.42
C PHE A 61 -4.83 -23.17 1.07
N VAL A 62 -5.79 -22.79 1.89
CA VAL A 62 -7.22 -23.07 1.69
C VAL A 62 -7.92 -21.76 1.32
N PRO A 63 -8.20 -21.48 0.03
CA PRO A 63 -8.93 -20.29 -0.36
C PRO A 63 -10.42 -20.43 -0.04
N VAL A 64 -11.03 -19.34 0.48
CA VAL A 64 -12.47 -19.20 0.66
C VAL A 64 -12.90 -17.90 0.02
N VAL A 65 -13.81 -17.98 -0.95
CA VAL A 65 -14.31 -16.82 -1.68
C VAL A 65 -15.38 -16.12 -0.85
N GLY A 66 -15.27 -14.80 -0.73
CA GLY A 66 -16.23 -13.97 -0.02
C GLY A 66 -17.64 -14.05 -0.66
N PRO A 67 -18.69 -13.92 0.12
CA PRO A 67 -20.07 -14.03 -0.36
C PRO A 67 -20.38 -13.13 -1.56
N HIS A 68 -19.83 -11.91 -1.59
CA HIS A 68 -20.08 -10.89 -2.61
C HIS A 68 -18.92 -10.71 -3.60
N ALA A 69 -17.87 -11.54 -3.51
CA ALA A 69 -16.65 -11.36 -4.31
C ALA A 69 -16.87 -11.49 -5.83
N LEU A 70 -17.98 -12.08 -6.28
CA LEU A 70 -18.33 -12.27 -7.70
C LEU A 70 -19.55 -11.46 -8.12
N ASP A 71 -20.07 -10.59 -7.27
CA ASP A 71 -21.20 -9.74 -7.62
C ASP A 71 -20.79 -8.70 -8.67
N ASP A 72 -21.79 -8.19 -9.41
CA ASP A 72 -21.61 -7.09 -10.36
C ASP A 72 -22.69 -6.04 -10.15
N TYR A 73 -22.26 -4.84 -9.82
CA TYR A 73 -23.09 -3.65 -9.69
C TYR A 73 -22.39 -2.46 -10.35
N HIS A 74 -22.80 -2.11 -11.56
CA HIS A 74 -22.19 -1.04 -12.34
C HIS A 74 -20.66 -1.18 -12.55
N GLY A 75 -20.16 -2.42 -12.63
CA GLY A 75 -18.76 -2.75 -12.78
C GLY A 75 -17.97 -2.85 -11.46
N PHE A 76 -18.59 -2.56 -10.32
CA PHE A 76 -18.05 -2.90 -8.99
C PHE A 76 -18.48 -4.32 -8.58
N ALA A 77 -17.72 -4.94 -7.70
CA ALA A 77 -18.09 -6.25 -7.16
C ALA A 77 -19.19 -6.12 -6.07
N GLY A 78 -20.40 -5.82 -6.50
CA GLY A 78 -21.54 -5.51 -5.62
C GLY A 78 -21.55 -4.07 -5.13
N GLU A 79 -22.52 -3.75 -4.29
CA GLU A 79 -22.62 -2.46 -3.64
C GLU A 79 -21.46 -2.25 -2.64
N ALA A 80 -21.19 -1.00 -2.27
CA ALA A 80 -20.07 -0.71 -1.35
C ALA A 80 -20.28 -1.33 0.04
N ASP A 81 -21.53 -1.53 0.46
CA ASP A 81 -21.86 -2.20 1.73
C ASP A 81 -21.56 -3.70 1.67
N ASP A 82 -21.82 -4.36 0.55
CA ASP A 82 -21.52 -5.78 0.33
C ASP A 82 -20.02 -6.04 0.33
N ARG A 83 -19.26 -5.21 -0.40
CA ARG A 83 -17.78 -5.27 -0.44
C ARG A 83 -17.15 -5.02 0.93
N ALA A 84 -17.73 -4.10 1.71
CA ALA A 84 -17.31 -3.83 3.07
C ALA A 84 -17.65 -4.98 4.02
N ALA A 85 -18.81 -5.62 3.84
CA ALA A 85 -19.21 -6.80 4.61
C ALA A 85 -18.23 -7.96 4.40
N ASP A 86 -17.79 -8.20 3.15
CA ASP A 86 -16.77 -9.21 2.83
C ASP A 86 -15.42 -8.90 3.52
N LEU A 87 -14.98 -7.63 3.50
CA LEU A 87 -13.75 -7.24 4.17
C LEU A 87 -13.86 -7.39 5.70
N LEU A 88 -14.97 -6.95 6.31
CA LEU A 88 -15.22 -7.09 7.74
C LEU A 88 -15.29 -8.55 8.17
N TRP A 89 -15.97 -9.40 7.38
CA TRP A 89 -15.98 -10.83 7.59
C TRP A 89 -14.56 -11.40 7.56
N ALA A 90 -13.81 -11.10 6.50
CA ALA A 90 -12.45 -11.61 6.36
C ALA A 90 -11.51 -11.12 7.48
N LEU A 91 -11.69 -9.90 7.99
CA LEU A 91 -10.93 -9.39 9.13
C LEU A 91 -11.31 -10.08 10.44
N ARG A 92 -12.61 -10.23 10.75
CA ARG A 92 -13.12 -10.69 12.05
C ARG A 92 -13.06 -12.21 12.24
N ASP A 93 -13.20 -12.99 11.16
CA ASP A 93 -13.15 -14.46 11.24
C ASP A 93 -11.75 -14.94 11.62
N SER A 94 -11.59 -15.50 12.81
CA SER A 94 -10.31 -15.97 13.34
C SER A 94 -9.70 -17.15 12.57
N THR A 95 -10.48 -17.86 11.77
CA THR A 95 -10.00 -18.94 10.91
C THR A 95 -9.28 -18.44 9.67
N ILE A 96 -9.58 -17.21 9.21
CA ILE A 96 -8.94 -16.56 8.08
C ILE A 96 -7.61 -15.95 8.53
N ARG A 97 -6.52 -16.26 7.82
CA ARG A 97 -5.16 -15.82 8.16
C ARG A 97 -4.63 -14.73 7.25
N ALA A 98 -5.14 -14.64 6.03
CA ALA A 98 -4.81 -13.58 5.06
C ALA A 98 -6.00 -13.28 4.15
N ILE A 99 -5.93 -12.15 3.48
CA ILE A 99 -6.95 -11.63 2.58
C ILE A 99 -6.27 -11.35 1.23
N MET A 100 -6.67 -12.08 0.20
CA MET A 100 -6.29 -11.88 -1.19
C MET A 100 -7.36 -11.04 -1.87
N CYS A 101 -7.00 -9.89 -2.41
CA CYS A 101 -7.91 -9.15 -3.29
C CYS A 101 -7.95 -9.81 -4.67
N SER A 102 -9.15 -9.95 -5.25
CA SER A 102 -9.32 -10.62 -6.54
C SER A 102 -8.70 -9.81 -7.69
N ARG A 103 -8.94 -8.50 -7.67
CA ARG A 103 -8.43 -7.52 -8.62
C ARG A 103 -8.52 -6.08 -8.07
N GLY A 104 -7.85 -5.17 -8.75
CA GLY A 104 -8.04 -3.73 -8.59
C GLY A 104 -9.17 -3.17 -9.47
N GLY A 105 -8.98 -2.01 -10.03
CA GLY A 105 -9.96 -1.24 -10.79
C GLY A 105 -10.34 0.02 -10.03
N ASP A 106 -11.60 0.15 -9.62
CA ASP A 106 -12.11 1.30 -8.88
C ASP A 106 -13.02 0.85 -7.73
N GLY A 107 -13.11 1.62 -6.66
CA GLY A 107 -14.14 1.47 -5.64
C GLY A 107 -13.65 1.08 -4.24
N ALA A 108 -12.39 0.70 -4.04
CA ALA A 108 -11.88 0.37 -2.71
C ALA A 108 -12.03 1.52 -1.71
N VAL A 109 -11.89 2.76 -2.16
CA VAL A 109 -12.10 3.96 -1.33
C VAL A 109 -13.53 4.05 -0.78
N GLN A 110 -14.53 3.51 -1.49
CA GLN A 110 -15.92 3.50 -1.03
C GLN A 110 -16.12 2.54 0.15
N VAL A 111 -15.30 1.47 0.22
CA VAL A 111 -15.32 0.48 1.31
C VAL A 111 -14.80 1.08 2.61
N LEU A 112 -13.80 1.96 2.55
CA LEU A 112 -13.14 2.53 3.73
C LEU A 112 -14.11 3.21 4.68
N ARG A 113 -15.08 3.98 4.18
CA ARG A 113 -16.08 4.66 5.02
C ARG A 113 -16.94 3.72 5.87
N ARG A 114 -16.94 2.43 5.58
CA ARG A 114 -17.76 1.39 6.20
C ARG A 114 -16.96 0.46 7.09
N VAL A 115 -15.64 0.55 7.01
CA VAL A 115 -14.72 -0.31 7.76
C VAL A 115 -13.84 0.58 8.65
N PRO A 116 -14.13 0.67 9.95
CA PRO A 116 -13.33 1.46 10.88
C PRO A 116 -11.87 1.02 10.91
N LEU A 117 -10.93 1.94 11.05
CA LEU A 117 -9.49 1.63 11.17
C LEU A 117 -9.20 0.64 12.31
N SER A 118 -9.99 0.70 13.39
CA SER A 118 -9.87 -0.22 14.53
C SER A 118 -10.03 -1.70 14.16
N GLU A 119 -10.75 -2.02 13.08
CA GLU A 119 -10.89 -3.41 12.62
C GLU A 119 -9.56 -3.98 12.10
N PHE A 120 -8.77 -3.16 11.42
CA PHE A 120 -7.44 -3.56 10.94
C PHE A 120 -6.49 -3.81 12.12
N SER A 121 -6.46 -2.92 13.11
CA SER A 121 -5.58 -3.06 14.28
C SER A 121 -6.01 -4.16 15.26
N ALA A 122 -7.33 -4.38 15.42
CA ALA A 122 -7.86 -5.44 16.27
C ALA A 122 -7.66 -6.84 15.66
N HIS A 123 -7.62 -6.92 14.34
CA HIS A 123 -7.53 -8.16 13.59
C HIS A 123 -6.41 -8.10 12.52
N PRO A 124 -5.12 -7.98 12.92
CA PRO A 124 -4.03 -7.81 11.98
C PRO A 124 -3.86 -9.04 11.11
N LYS A 125 -4.12 -8.85 9.79
CA LYS A 125 -4.01 -9.88 8.75
C LYS A 125 -3.26 -9.34 7.55
N TRP A 126 -2.61 -10.22 6.80
CA TRP A 126 -2.04 -9.87 5.51
C TRP A 126 -3.15 -9.52 4.52
N ILE A 127 -3.14 -8.29 4.01
CA ILE A 127 -3.96 -7.86 2.88
C ILE A 127 -3.04 -7.81 1.67
N ILE A 128 -3.41 -8.52 0.60
CA ILE A 128 -2.56 -8.71 -0.58
C ILE A 128 -3.29 -8.15 -1.80
N GLY A 129 -2.62 -7.27 -2.52
CA GLY A 129 -3.13 -6.66 -3.74
C GLY A 129 -2.31 -5.45 -4.16
N PHE A 130 -2.70 -4.76 -5.23
CA PHE A 130 -2.07 -3.53 -5.71
C PHE A 130 -3.09 -2.66 -6.45
N SER A 131 -2.65 -1.56 -7.10
CA SER A 131 -3.56 -0.67 -7.83
C SER A 131 -4.56 0.00 -6.87
N ASP A 132 -5.87 -0.06 -7.15
CA ASP A 132 -6.94 0.49 -6.30
C ASP A 132 -6.93 -0.08 -4.86
N VAL A 133 -6.40 -1.29 -4.66
CA VAL A 133 -6.19 -1.89 -3.33
C VAL A 133 -5.23 -1.07 -2.46
N THR A 134 -4.46 -0.14 -3.04
CA THR A 134 -3.66 0.84 -2.30
C THR A 134 -4.49 1.58 -1.25
N ALA A 135 -5.78 1.79 -1.47
CA ALA A 135 -6.68 2.37 -0.47
C ALA A 135 -6.75 1.51 0.82
N LEU A 136 -6.81 0.18 0.68
CA LEU A 136 -6.78 -0.73 1.84
C LEU A 136 -5.40 -0.82 2.48
N HIS A 137 -4.33 -0.75 1.69
CA HIS A 137 -2.96 -0.66 2.22
C HIS A 137 -2.79 0.60 3.05
N SER A 138 -3.30 1.73 2.55
CA SER A 138 -3.28 3.00 3.27
C SER A 138 -4.00 2.90 4.62
N ALA A 139 -5.19 2.32 4.65
CA ALA A 139 -5.93 2.08 5.88
C ALA A 139 -5.16 1.14 6.85
N ALA A 140 -4.60 0.04 6.34
CA ALA A 140 -3.83 -0.90 7.15
C ALA A 140 -2.62 -0.23 7.81
N VAL A 141 -1.83 0.52 7.04
CA VAL A 141 -0.67 1.28 7.56
C VAL A 141 -1.12 2.35 8.56
N SER A 142 -2.19 3.11 8.27
CA SER A 142 -2.74 4.10 9.20
C SER A 142 -3.19 3.47 10.51
N ALA A 143 -3.70 2.23 10.46
CA ALA A 143 -4.04 1.42 11.64
C ALA A 143 -2.81 0.74 12.30
N GLY A 144 -1.60 0.93 11.78
CA GLY A 144 -0.38 0.33 12.29
C GLY A 144 -0.17 -1.14 11.92
N VAL A 145 -0.66 -1.60 10.77
CA VAL A 145 -0.56 -3.00 10.31
C VAL A 145 0.11 -3.07 8.94
N MET A 146 1.03 -4.02 8.78
CA MET A 146 1.68 -4.29 7.48
C MET A 146 0.72 -4.97 6.52
N SER A 147 0.91 -4.70 5.22
CA SER A 147 0.20 -5.34 4.12
C SER A 147 1.16 -5.64 2.97
N ILE A 148 0.72 -6.35 1.94
CA ILE A 148 1.56 -6.76 0.81
C ILE A 148 1.03 -6.13 -0.47
N HIS A 149 1.79 -5.15 -1.01
CA HIS A 149 1.59 -4.67 -2.38
C HIS A 149 2.12 -5.74 -3.33
N GLY A 150 1.24 -6.43 -4.03
CA GLY A 150 1.63 -7.56 -4.86
C GLY A 150 0.50 -8.13 -5.70
N SER A 151 0.81 -9.15 -6.51
CA SER A 151 -0.11 -9.76 -7.47
C SER A 151 -1.42 -10.23 -6.82
N MET A 152 -2.50 -10.02 -7.54
CA MET A 152 -3.86 -10.47 -7.22
C MET A 152 -4.20 -11.78 -7.97
N CYS A 153 -5.45 -12.23 -7.97
CA CYS A 153 -5.85 -13.53 -8.52
C CYS A 153 -5.41 -13.76 -9.97
N ASP A 154 -5.45 -12.74 -10.82
CA ASP A 154 -4.98 -12.81 -12.21
C ASP A 154 -3.45 -12.99 -12.28
N GLY A 155 -2.74 -12.25 -11.46
CA GLY A 155 -1.28 -12.29 -11.40
C GLY A 155 -0.72 -13.58 -10.81
N ILE A 156 -1.26 -14.04 -9.66
CA ILE A 156 -0.76 -15.25 -8.99
C ILE A 156 -1.02 -16.53 -9.78
N ALA A 157 -2.02 -16.54 -10.64
CA ALA A 157 -2.32 -17.66 -11.53
C ALA A 157 -1.41 -17.70 -12.78
N ALA A 158 -0.70 -16.61 -13.08
CA ALA A 158 0.18 -16.54 -14.24
C ALA A 158 1.44 -17.39 -14.04
N LYS A 159 1.85 -18.07 -15.10
CA LYS A 159 3.08 -18.87 -15.14
C LYS A 159 4.19 -18.10 -15.90
N GLY A 160 5.40 -18.62 -15.87
CA GLY A 160 6.54 -18.07 -16.57
C GLY A 160 7.18 -16.88 -15.85
N GLU A 161 7.30 -15.73 -16.48
CA GLU A 161 8.05 -14.57 -15.96
C GLU A 161 7.54 -14.09 -14.59
N ARG A 162 6.24 -14.24 -14.30
CA ARG A 162 5.65 -13.89 -13.00
C ARG A 162 5.90 -14.92 -11.89
N GLU A 163 6.40 -16.09 -12.20
CA GLU A 163 6.57 -17.16 -11.22
C GLU A 163 7.53 -16.78 -10.09
N ALA A 164 8.60 -16.04 -10.39
CA ALA A 164 9.55 -15.56 -9.39
C ALA A 164 8.91 -14.53 -8.43
N VAL A 165 8.09 -13.62 -8.96
CA VAL A 165 7.34 -12.63 -8.17
C VAL A 165 6.33 -13.34 -7.26
N ASN A 166 5.55 -14.25 -7.81
CA ASN A 166 4.57 -15.03 -7.08
C ASN A 166 5.21 -15.89 -5.97
N ALA A 167 6.39 -16.48 -6.25
CA ALA A 167 7.16 -17.21 -5.24
C ALA A 167 7.61 -16.29 -4.09
N THR A 168 7.90 -15.02 -4.36
CA THR A 168 8.25 -14.04 -3.32
C THR A 168 7.06 -13.73 -2.42
N ILE A 169 5.86 -13.52 -2.97
CA ILE A 169 4.63 -13.34 -2.17
C ILE A 169 4.41 -14.56 -1.26
N ARG A 170 4.51 -15.78 -1.82
CA ARG A 170 4.37 -17.01 -1.04
C ARG A 170 5.39 -17.10 0.10
N ARG A 171 6.67 -16.76 -0.15
CA ARG A 171 7.73 -16.77 0.88
C ARG A 171 7.45 -15.74 1.96
N LEU A 172 7.00 -14.52 1.59
CA LEU A 172 6.58 -13.48 2.53
C LEU A 172 5.49 -13.98 3.47
N LEU A 173 4.45 -14.60 2.94
CA LEU A 173 3.36 -15.17 3.73
C LEU A 173 3.86 -16.25 4.71
N LEU A 174 4.89 -17.01 4.34
CA LEU A 174 5.53 -18.01 5.19
C LEU A 174 6.54 -17.41 6.18
N GLY A 175 6.77 -16.09 6.15
CA GLY A 175 7.60 -15.35 7.11
C GLY A 175 9.04 -15.09 6.65
N GLU A 176 9.35 -15.26 5.38
CA GLU A 176 10.64 -14.89 4.80
C GLU A 176 10.59 -13.44 4.32
N LEU A 177 11.46 -12.59 4.85
CA LEU A 177 11.56 -11.20 4.38
C LEU A 177 12.34 -11.17 3.06
N PRO A 178 11.82 -10.49 2.03
CA PRO A 178 12.49 -10.40 0.74
C PRO A 178 13.65 -9.41 0.77
N SER A 179 14.59 -9.63 -0.14
CA SER A 179 15.58 -8.63 -0.55
C SER A 179 15.45 -8.46 -2.06
N TYR A 180 15.45 -7.22 -2.51
CA TYR A 180 15.31 -6.87 -3.92
C TYR A 180 16.59 -6.19 -4.41
N LEU A 181 16.92 -6.46 -5.67
CA LEU A 181 17.96 -5.75 -6.40
C LEU A 181 17.31 -5.08 -7.62
N ALA A 182 17.60 -3.81 -7.81
CA ALA A 182 17.23 -3.07 -9.00
C ALA A 182 18.49 -2.68 -9.79
N SER A 183 18.34 -2.51 -11.09
CA SER A 183 19.41 -1.94 -11.92
C SER A 183 19.58 -0.48 -11.56
N ALA A 184 20.83 0.01 -11.59
CA ALA A 184 21.10 1.43 -11.37
C ALA A 184 20.49 2.26 -12.52
N HIS A 185 19.86 3.36 -12.17
CA HIS A 185 19.32 4.34 -13.11
C HIS A 185 20.18 5.62 -13.11
N PRO A 186 20.35 6.31 -14.24
CA PRO A 186 21.18 7.53 -14.31
C PRO A 186 20.69 8.67 -13.39
N LEU A 187 19.42 8.68 -13.04
CA LEU A 187 18.81 9.69 -12.15
C LEU A 187 18.84 9.30 -10.69
N ASP A 188 19.39 8.14 -10.30
CA ASP A 188 19.44 7.71 -8.90
C ASP A 188 20.21 8.70 -8.02
N GLN A 189 19.62 9.06 -6.90
CA GLN A 189 20.31 9.77 -5.81
C GLN A 189 20.85 8.75 -4.82
N GLN A 190 22.17 8.63 -4.80
CA GLN A 190 22.86 7.64 -3.97
C GLN A 190 22.69 7.91 -2.48
N GLY A 191 22.64 6.87 -1.67
CA GLY A 191 22.54 6.95 -0.23
C GLY A 191 22.00 5.67 0.39
N GLU A 192 21.86 5.71 1.70
CA GLU A 192 21.26 4.63 2.49
C GLU A 192 20.15 5.20 3.37
N ALA A 193 19.05 4.48 3.49
CA ALA A 193 17.95 4.86 4.35
C ALA A 193 17.37 3.65 5.08
N THR A 194 16.95 3.89 6.31
CA THR A 194 16.14 2.93 7.08
C THR A 194 14.84 3.62 7.50
N GLY A 195 13.73 2.95 7.30
CA GLY A 195 12.42 3.52 7.59
C GLY A 195 11.28 2.54 7.34
N ILE A 196 10.08 3.02 7.56
CA ILE A 196 8.85 2.27 7.28
C ILE A 196 8.55 2.41 5.78
N LEU A 197 8.56 1.28 5.05
CA LEU A 197 8.21 1.25 3.64
C LEU A 197 6.70 1.38 3.46
N VAL A 198 6.28 2.43 2.77
CA VAL A 198 4.86 2.73 2.46
C VAL A 198 4.73 3.21 1.02
N GLY A 199 3.55 3.11 0.46
CA GLY A 199 3.30 3.60 -0.90
C GLY A 199 2.28 2.77 -1.65
N GLY A 200 2.36 2.79 -2.98
CA GLY A 200 1.48 2.12 -3.91
C GLY A 200 1.11 2.99 -5.10
N ASN A 201 -0.11 2.82 -5.60
CA ASN A 201 -0.64 3.65 -6.67
C ASN A 201 -0.78 5.10 -6.20
N PHE A 202 -0.07 6.00 -6.89
CA PHE A 202 0.13 7.39 -6.45
C PHE A 202 -1.19 8.16 -6.40
N SER A 203 -1.99 8.05 -7.44
CA SER A 203 -3.29 8.74 -7.50
C SER A 203 -4.27 8.24 -6.46
N VAL A 204 -4.25 6.94 -6.15
CA VAL A 204 -5.16 6.35 -5.16
C VAL A 204 -4.83 6.86 -3.75
N PHE A 205 -3.59 6.81 -3.29
CA PHE A 205 -3.29 7.29 -1.94
C PHE A 205 -3.34 8.82 -1.82
N CYS A 206 -3.01 9.58 -2.88
CA CYS A 206 -3.24 11.03 -2.90
C CYS A 206 -4.73 11.39 -2.76
N GLY A 207 -5.62 10.55 -3.27
CA GLY A 207 -7.06 10.70 -3.08
C GLY A 207 -7.53 10.58 -1.62
N LEU A 208 -6.70 10.05 -0.73
CA LEU A 208 -6.99 9.89 0.70
C LEU A 208 -6.42 11.03 1.57
N ALA A 209 -5.76 12.02 0.94
CA ALA A 209 -5.05 13.09 1.63
C ALA A 209 -5.91 13.81 2.69
N GLY A 210 -5.38 13.91 3.90
CA GLY A 210 -6.04 14.55 5.03
C GLY A 210 -7.16 13.76 5.69
N SER A 211 -7.44 12.53 5.25
CA SER A 211 -8.34 11.62 5.93
C SER A 211 -7.61 10.81 7.03
N GLU A 212 -8.36 10.10 7.85
CA GLU A 212 -7.79 9.16 8.82
C GLU A 212 -7.08 7.95 8.16
N TYR A 213 -7.38 7.68 6.89
CA TYR A 213 -6.77 6.61 6.09
C TYR A 213 -5.48 7.04 5.38
N ASP A 214 -5.07 8.28 5.51
CA ASP A 214 -3.87 8.84 4.88
C ASP A 214 -2.61 8.45 5.68
N PHE A 215 -1.90 7.42 5.25
CA PHE A 215 -0.67 6.98 5.91
C PHE A 215 0.43 8.05 5.94
N LEU A 216 0.37 9.06 5.06
CA LEU A 216 1.34 10.16 5.06
C LEU A 216 1.18 11.09 6.27
N ASN A 217 0.09 10.99 7.03
CA ASN A 217 -0.01 11.63 8.34
C ASN A 217 1.03 11.11 9.33
N ARG A 218 1.67 9.96 9.04
CA ARG A 218 2.76 9.35 9.80
C ARG A 218 4.16 9.73 9.26
N ALA A 219 4.28 10.74 8.42
CA ALA A 219 5.57 11.12 7.80
C ALA A 219 6.68 11.40 8.81
N ASP A 220 6.36 11.88 10.01
CA ASP A 220 7.33 12.13 11.09
C ASP A 220 7.94 10.85 11.70
N GLU A 221 7.40 9.67 11.37
CA GLU A 221 7.91 8.37 11.84
C GLU A 221 9.05 7.80 10.98
N GLY A 222 9.48 8.52 9.95
CA GLY A 222 10.58 8.12 9.07
C GLY A 222 10.15 7.14 7.99
N LEU A 223 9.33 7.61 7.06
CA LEU A 223 8.83 6.82 5.94
C LEU A 223 9.84 6.74 4.78
N ILE A 224 9.89 5.58 4.13
CA ILE A 224 10.41 5.41 2.77
C ILE A 224 9.19 5.24 1.87
N LEU A 225 9.01 6.17 0.93
CA LEU A 225 7.83 6.20 0.07
C LEU A 225 8.13 5.53 -1.27
N PHE A 226 7.34 4.55 -1.69
CA PHE A 226 7.35 4.10 -3.08
C PHE A 226 6.10 4.57 -3.82
N ILE A 227 6.29 4.96 -5.07
CA ILE A 227 5.24 5.47 -5.96
C ILE A 227 5.27 4.74 -7.30
N GLU A 228 4.11 4.37 -7.78
CA GLU A 228 3.86 3.87 -9.13
C GLU A 228 2.49 4.37 -9.61
N ASP A 229 2.26 4.45 -10.91
CA ASP A 229 0.92 4.77 -11.42
C ASP A 229 0.71 4.30 -12.86
N THR A 230 -0.54 4.30 -13.30
CA THR A 230 -0.92 3.98 -14.66
C THR A 230 -2.07 4.89 -15.13
N HIS A 231 -2.05 5.28 -16.43
CA HIS A 231 -3.04 6.15 -17.07
C HIS A 231 -3.11 7.60 -16.52
N GLU A 232 -2.23 8.00 -15.63
CA GLU A 232 -2.18 9.38 -15.15
C GLU A 232 -1.24 10.23 -16.03
N SER A 233 -1.70 11.43 -16.44
CA SER A 233 -0.86 12.36 -17.20
C SER A 233 0.25 12.95 -16.34
N MET A 234 1.35 13.38 -16.95
CA MET A 234 2.45 14.03 -16.25
C MET A 234 1.96 15.23 -15.44
N SER A 235 1.06 16.04 -15.99
CA SER A 235 0.48 17.20 -15.29
C SER A 235 -0.39 16.84 -14.08
N LYS A 236 -0.95 15.62 -14.01
CA LYS A 236 -1.65 15.16 -12.81
C LYS A 236 -0.66 14.64 -11.75
N VAL A 237 0.35 13.90 -12.17
CA VAL A 237 1.43 13.44 -11.28
C VAL A 237 2.18 14.63 -10.69
N ASP A 238 2.48 15.64 -11.48
CA ASP A 238 3.06 16.91 -11.05
C ASP A 238 2.24 17.57 -9.91
N ARG A 239 0.93 17.70 -10.09
CA ARG A 239 0.05 18.25 -9.03
C ARG A 239 0.02 17.40 -7.76
N MET A 240 0.06 16.06 -7.89
CA MET A 240 0.12 15.17 -6.73
C MET A 240 1.45 15.30 -6.01
N LEU A 241 2.56 15.43 -6.73
CA LEU A 241 3.87 15.65 -6.12
C LEU A 241 3.93 16.97 -5.36
N HIS A 242 3.46 18.07 -5.97
CA HIS A 242 3.35 19.38 -5.30
C HIS A 242 2.38 19.38 -4.12
N GLN A 243 1.33 18.55 -4.14
CA GLN A 243 0.49 18.35 -2.96
C GLN A 243 1.30 17.78 -1.78
N LEU A 244 2.17 16.79 -2.02
CA LEU A 244 3.06 16.27 -0.97
C LEU A 244 4.07 17.32 -0.49
N GLU A 245 4.59 18.12 -1.40
CA GLU A 245 5.51 19.23 -1.08
C GLU A 245 4.84 20.29 -0.19
N ILE A 246 3.67 20.81 -0.59
CA ILE A 246 2.90 21.82 0.16
C ILE A 246 2.53 21.31 1.56
N ARG A 247 2.27 20.02 1.70
CA ARG A 247 2.02 19.37 3.00
C ARG A 247 3.28 19.17 3.82
N GLY A 248 4.45 19.44 3.28
CA GLY A 248 5.75 19.22 3.93
C GLY A 248 6.10 17.73 4.09
N VAL A 249 5.44 16.84 3.36
CA VAL A 249 5.68 15.39 3.43
C VAL A 249 7.05 15.05 2.88
N LEU A 250 7.41 15.56 1.68
CA LEU A 250 8.66 15.22 1.00
C LEU A 250 9.89 15.50 1.87
N ALA A 251 9.89 16.60 2.62
CA ALA A 251 10.98 16.98 3.51
C ALA A 251 11.16 16.06 4.74
N LYS A 252 10.18 15.20 5.03
CA LYS A 252 10.19 14.28 6.18
C LYS A 252 10.55 12.84 5.79
N LEU A 253 10.53 12.53 4.49
CA LEU A 253 10.83 11.19 3.99
C LEU A 253 12.31 10.83 4.26
N LYS A 254 12.56 9.54 4.44
CA LYS A 254 13.91 8.97 4.54
C LYS A 254 14.46 8.52 3.19
N GLY A 255 13.60 8.30 2.22
CA GLY A 255 13.95 7.92 0.85
C GLY A 255 12.72 7.76 -0.02
N ILE A 256 12.93 7.72 -1.33
CA ILE A 256 11.86 7.53 -2.32
C ILE A 256 12.25 6.42 -3.28
N ILE A 257 11.31 5.55 -3.60
CA ILE A 257 11.41 4.53 -4.64
C ILE A 257 10.40 4.89 -5.71
N VAL A 258 10.90 5.23 -6.90
CA VAL A 258 10.08 5.54 -8.07
C VAL A 258 9.96 4.26 -8.90
N GLY A 259 8.78 3.67 -8.89
CA GLY A 259 8.41 2.53 -9.70
C GLY A 259 7.98 2.92 -11.11
N HIS A 260 7.28 2.01 -11.78
CA HIS A 260 6.84 2.23 -13.15
C HIS A 260 5.62 3.14 -13.23
N PHE A 261 5.73 4.15 -14.10
CA PHE A 261 4.60 4.93 -14.57
C PHE A 261 4.28 4.50 -16.00
N SER A 262 3.04 4.13 -16.28
CA SER A 262 2.67 3.56 -17.58
C SER A 262 1.44 4.23 -18.21
N LYS A 263 1.30 4.08 -19.54
CA LYS A 263 0.14 4.56 -20.31
C LYS A 263 -0.15 6.05 -20.17
N TYR A 264 0.90 6.88 -20.14
CA TYR A 264 0.83 8.33 -20.21
C TYR A 264 1.43 8.84 -21.52
N LYS A 265 1.20 10.11 -21.85
CA LYS A 265 1.84 10.74 -23.00
C LYS A 265 3.23 11.25 -22.63
N SER A 266 4.22 11.03 -23.48
CA SER A 266 5.53 11.65 -23.38
C SER A 266 6.07 11.98 -24.79
N PRO A 267 6.82 13.09 -24.98
CA PRO A 267 7.07 14.14 -23.97
C PRO A 267 5.82 15.00 -23.66
N GLU A 268 5.80 15.62 -22.49
CA GLU A 268 4.75 16.57 -22.10
C GLU A 268 5.36 17.72 -21.28
N ASN A 269 4.88 18.96 -21.49
CA ASN A 269 5.29 20.16 -20.73
C ASN A 269 6.81 20.43 -20.72
N GLY A 270 7.55 19.98 -21.75
CA GLY A 270 9.00 20.16 -21.86
C GLY A 270 9.83 19.04 -21.23
N PHE A 271 9.23 18.13 -20.49
CA PHE A 271 9.89 16.94 -19.96
C PHE A 271 9.90 15.78 -20.96
N ALA A 272 10.99 15.02 -21.01
CA ALA A 272 11.14 13.90 -21.89
C ALA A 272 10.22 12.73 -21.52
N ASP A 273 10.13 12.44 -20.22
CA ASP A 273 9.29 11.40 -19.64
C ASP A 273 8.92 11.70 -18.16
N MET A 274 8.26 10.77 -17.54
CA MET A 274 7.82 10.89 -16.14
C MET A 274 9.00 10.93 -15.16
N TYR A 275 10.07 10.20 -15.41
CA TYR A 275 11.24 10.19 -14.53
C TYR A 275 12.00 11.52 -14.59
N ASP A 276 12.12 12.11 -15.80
CA ASP A 276 12.70 13.43 -16.00
C ASP A 276 11.94 14.51 -15.19
N MET A 277 10.60 14.48 -15.26
CA MET A 277 9.76 15.38 -14.49
C MET A 277 9.91 15.17 -12.98
N LEU A 278 9.85 13.93 -12.50
CA LEU A 278 9.98 13.64 -11.07
C LEU A 278 11.35 14.03 -10.55
N HIS A 279 12.42 13.80 -11.35
CA HIS A 279 13.78 14.13 -10.98
C HIS A 279 13.97 15.65 -10.81
N GLU A 280 13.39 16.47 -11.68
CA GLU A 280 13.47 17.95 -11.58
C GLU A 280 13.07 18.45 -10.19
N TYR A 281 12.11 17.82 -9.56
CA TYR A 281 11.65 18.21 -8.22
C TYR A 281 12.36 17.45 -7.10
N LEU A 282 12.56 16.14 -7.23
CA LEU A 282 13.09 15.30 -6.16
C LEU A 282 14.57 15.52 -5.89
N GLN A 283 15.36 15.97 -6.90
CA GLN A 283 16.77 16.25 -6.74
C GLN A 283 17.11 17.33 -5.68
N HIS A 284 16.13 18.13 -5.27
CA HIS A 284 16.29 19.18 -4.26
C HIS A 284 16.21 18.66 -2.82
N TYR A 285 15.86 17.39 -2.61
CA TYR A 285 15.80 16.76 -1.30
C TYR A 285 17.07 15.92 -1.06
N ASP A 286 17.70 16.09 0.09
CA ASP A 286 18.91 15.34 0.49
C ASP A 286 18.54 13.95 1.06
N ILE A 287 17.93 13.11 0.21
CA ILE A 287 17.51 11.75 0.52
C ILE A 287 17.82 10.81 -0.64
N PRO A 288 18.04 9.51 -0.40
CA PRO A 288 18.18 8.54 -1.48
C PRO A 288 16.89 8.44 -2.33
N VAL A 289 17.04 8.42 -3.65
CA VAL A 289 15.95 8.19 -4.61
C VAL A 289 16.38 7.12 -5.60
N CYS A 290 15.62 6.04 -5.70
CA CYS A 290 15.83 4.97 -6.66
C CYS A 290 14.76 5.05 -7.75
N TYR A 291 15.18 5.16 -9.01
CA TYR A 291 14.29 5.22 -10.17
C TYR A 291 14.21 3.88 -10.89
N ASP A 292 13.13 3.70 -11.65
CA ASP A 292 12.86 2.50 -12.45
C ASP A 292 12.88 1.21 -11.62
N PHE A 293 12.48 1.30 -10.37
CA PHE A 293 12.37 0.11 -9.53
C PHE A 293 11.26 -0.81 -10.07
N PRO A 294 11.48 -2.15 -10.14
CA PRO A 294 10.53 -3.07 -10.76
C PRO A 294 9.26 -3.30 -9.94
N ILE A 295 8.43 -2.27 -9.82
CA ILE A 295 7.12 -2.26 -9.15
C ILE A 295 6.14 -1.41 -9.97
N GLY A 296 4.88 -1.84 -10.07
CA GLY A 296 3.82 -1.08 -10.76
C GLY A 296 3.09 -1.89 -11.81
N HIS A 297 2.28 -1.22 -12.64
CA HIS A 297 1.41 -1.82 -13.66
C HIS A 297 2.19 -2.29 -14.88
N HIS A 298 3.10 -3.24 -14.70
CA HIS A 298 3.88 -3.86 -15.75
C HIS A 298 3.64 -5.37 -15.76
N SER A 299 3.70 -5.99 -16.94
CA SER A 299 3.38 -7.42 -17.09
C SER A 299 4.30 -8.37 -16.32
N GLN A 300 5.48 -7.90 -15.94
CA GLN A 300 6.51 -8.67 -15.24
C GLN A 300 6.60 -8.40 -13.75
N TYR A 301 5.91 -7.33 -13.25
CA TYR A 301 6.04 -6.86 -11.88
C TYR A 301 4.69 -6.92 -11.14
N ASN A 302 4.74 -6.92 -9.87
CA ASN A 302 3.83 -6.61 -8.75
C ASN A 302 4.15 -7.46 -7.55
#